data_19c115728ae7b0839237162b3bfba121
#
_entry.id   19c115728ae7b0839237162b3bfba121
#
_cell.length_a   1.000
_cell.length_b   1.000
_cell.length_c   1.000
_cell.angle_alpha   90.00
_cell.angle_beta   90.00
_cell.angle_gamma   90.00
#
_symmetry.space_group_name_H-M   'P 1'
#
loop_
_entity.id
_entity.type
_entity.pdbx_description
1 polymer ?
#
loop_
_entity_poly.entity_id
_entity_poly.type
_entity_poly.pdbx_seq_one_letter_code
_entity_poly.pdbx_strand_id
1 'polypeptide(L)'
;IVENVFNQLNEVKDKRVENFKKSADQIEEVLGRIVNRADKATANGVDTSSITASANNAKAAIAEARSLITAEAGKIYSVSITAEANLKSDLAKTRETLNGDLLKIQQSLKSARDMVHNTAVTLAKISNINQYEVASSTTSESANQ
;
A
#
# COMPACT_ATOMS: atom_id res chain seq x y z
N ILE A 1 19.23 -27.71 14.02
CA ILE A 1 19.87 -26.38 13.86
C ILE A 1 19.40 -25.73 12.57
N VAL A 2 19.36 -26.47 11.47
CA VAL A 2 18.92 -25.96 10.16
C VAL A 2 17.44 -25.61 10.16
N GLU A 3 16.60 -26.46 10.73
CA GLU A 3 15.15 -26.19 10.87
C GLU A 3 14.90 -24.89 11.62
N ASN A 4 15.66 -24.61 12.67
CA ASN A 4 15.51 -23.38 13.45
C ASN A 4 15.81 -22.12 12.62
N VAL A 5 16.82 -22.18 11.76
CA VAL A 5 17.18 -21.04 10.91
C VAL A 5 16.06 -20.77 9.90
N PHE A 6 15.51 -21.79 9.25
CA PHE A 6 14.40 -21.64 8.32
C PHE A 6 13.12 -21.20 9.01
N ASN A 7 12.85 -21.72 10.21
CA ASN A 7 11.73 -21.25 11.03
C ASN A 7 11.88 -19.76 11.36
N GLN A 8 13.08 -19.30 11.70
CA GLN A 8 13.35 -17.88 11.95
C GLN A 8 13.15 -17.03 10.68
N LEU A 9 13.61 -17.51 9.52
CA LEU A 9 13.39 -16.82 8.25
C LEU A 9 11.90 -16.68 7.94
N ASN A 10 11.13 -17.74 8.14
CA ASN A 10 9.69 -17.71 7.93
C ASN A 10 8.97 -16.83 8.94
N GLU A 11 9.42 -16.78 10.19
CA GLU A 11 8.89 -15.84 11.19
C GLU A 11 9.15 -14.39 10.79
N VAL A 12 10.35 -14.07 10.31
CA VAL A 12 10.69 -12.73 9.82
C VAL A 12 9.79 -12.39 8.62
N LYS A 13 9.62 -13.33 7.68
CA LYS A 13 8.71 -13.15 6.55
C LYS A 13 7.30 -12.86 7.03
N ASP A 14 6.76 -13.64 7.95
CA ASP A 14 5.39 -13.49 8.45
C ASP A 14 5.18 -12.13 9.13
N LYS A 15 6.14 -11.67 9.92
CA LYS A 15 6.08 -10.35 10.56
C LYS A 15 6.12 -9.22 9.53
N ARG A 16 6.98 -9.35 8.52
CA ARG A 16 7.08 -8.35 7.45
C ARG A 16 5.79 -8.32 6.63
N VAL A 17 5.23 -9.48 6.30
CA VAL A 17 3.95 -9.59 5.59
C VAL A 17 2.83 -8.89 6.38
N GLU A 18 2.77 -9.11 7.69
CA GLU A 18 1.77 -8.47 8.55
C GLU A 18 1.91 -6.95 8.52
N ASN A 19 3.14 -6.44 8.60
CA ASN A 19 3.41 -5.01 8.51
C ASN A 19 3.05 -4.44 7.14
N PHE A 20 3.30 -5.18 6.07
CA PHE A 20 2.92 -4.78 4.72
C PHE A 20 1.40 -4.72 4.54
N LYS A 21 0.66 -5.67 5.13
CA LYS A 21 -0.81 -5.64 5.14
C LYS A 21 -1.34 -4.36 5.79
N LYS A 22 -0.77 -4.01 6.95
CA LYS A 22 -1.13 -2.77 7.66
C LYS A 22 -0.84 -1.54 6.82
N SER A 23 0.32 -1.51 6.15
CA SER A 23 0.68 -0.42 5.26
C SER A 23 -0.30 -0.30 4.09
N ALA A 24 -0.67 -1.41 3.47
CA ALA A 24 -1.64 -1.43 2.39
C ALA A 24 -3.01 -0.91 2.86
N ASP A 25 -3.45 -1.32 4.05
CA ASP A 25 -4.71 -0.86 4.64
C ASP A 25 -4.69 0.65 4.88
N GLN A 26 -3.58 1.19 5.39
CA GLN A 26 -3.43 2.63 5.62
C GLN A 26 -3.46 3.42 4.32
N ILE A 27 -2.78 2.94 3.29
CA ILE A 27 -2.76 3.58 1.96
C ILE A 27 -4.16 3.59 1.36
N GLU A 28 -4.89 2.48 1.46
CA GLU A 28 -6.26 2.36 0.98
C GLU A 28 -7.22 3.28 1.73
N GLU A 29 -7.05 3.42 3.04
CA GLU A 29 -7.86 4.32 3.86
C GLU A 29 -7.66 5.78 3.44
N VAL A 30 -6.41 6.20 3.22
CA VAL A 30 -6.12 7.56 2.74
C VAL A 30 -6.75 7.79 1.39
N LEU A 31 -6.65 6.85 0.46
CA LEU A 31 -7.29 6.95 -0.85
C LEU A 31 -8.81 7.08 -0.72
N GLY A 32 -9.42 6.30 0.18
CA GLY A 32 -10.86 6.38 0.44
C GLY A 32 -11.31 7.76 0.89
N ARG A 33 -10.53 8.42 1.73
CA ARG A 33 -10.81 9.80 2.17
C ARG A 33 -10.73 10.79 1.01
N ILE A 34 -9.75 10.63 0.13
CA ILE A 34 -9.58 11.48 -1.06
C ILE A 34 -10.77 11.30 -2.01
N VAL A 35 -11.17 10.05 -2.27
CA VAL A 35 -12.31 9.72 -3.13
C VAL A 35 -13.59 10.30 -2.55
N ASN A 36 -13.82 10.21 -1.24
CA ASN A 36 -15.00 10.77 -0.59
C ASN A 36 -15.07 12.30 -0.78
N ARG A 37 -13.95 12.99 -0.66
CA ARG A 37 -13.88 14.44 -0.92
C ARG A 37 -14.19 14.75 -2.38
N ALA A 38 -13.65 13.97 -3.30
CA ALA A 38 -13.91 14.13 -4.73
C ALA A 38 -15.40 13.91 -5.06
N ASP A 39 -16.01 12.88 -4.46
CA ASP A 39 -17.42 12.58 -4.64
C ASP A 39 -18.33 13.73 -4.18
N LYS A 40 -18.01 14.34 -3.04
CA LYS A 40 -18.72 15.51 -2.53
C LYS A 40 -18.59 16.71 -3.48
N ALA A 41 -17.40 16.93 -4.01
CA ALA A 41 -17.15 17.98 -4.99
C ALA A 41 -17.94 17.73 -6.29
N THR A 42 -17.99 16.48 -6.76
CA THR A 42 -18.77 16.10 -7.93
C THR A 42 -20.26 16.38 -7.72
N ALA A 43 -20.80 16.06 -6.55
CA ALA A 43 -22.19 16.33 -6.19
C ALA A 43 -22.52 17.83 -6.24
N ASN A 44 -21.52 18.70 -6.13
CA ASN A 44 -21.66 20.15 -6.19
C ASN A 44 -21.24 20.75 -7.55
N GLY A 45 -21.15 19.91 -8.58
CA GLY A 45 -20.92 20.34 -9.94
C GLY A 45 -19.45 20.58 -10.31
N VAL A 46 -18.50 20.18 -9.46
CA VAL A 46 -17.06 20.30 -9.75
C VAL A 46 -16.62 19.14 -10.65
N ASP A 47 -15.87 19.44 -11.68
CA ASP A 47 -15.27 18.40 -12.54
C ASP A 47 -14.10 17.73 -11.82
N THR A 48 -14.28 16.46 -11.45
CA THR A 48 -13.30 15.64 -10.75
C THR A 48 -12.78 14.48 -11.61
N SER A 49 -12.89 14.57 -12.92
CA SER A 49 -12.49 13.50 -13.84
C SER A 49 -11.01 13.13 -13.71
N SER A 50 -10.14 14.12 -13.51
CA SER A 50 -8.69 13.91 -13.31
C SER A 50 -8.40 13.17 -12.00
N ILE A 51 -9.18 13.44 -10.95
CA ILE A 51 -9.06 12.75 -9.66
C ILE A 51 -9.50 11.30 -9.81
N THR A 52 -10.61 11.06 -10.50
CA THR A 52 -11.13 9.71 -10.75
C THR A 52 -10.11 8.87 -11.50
N ALA A 53 -9.48 9.40 -12.54
CA ALA A 53 -8.44 8.71 -13.30
C ALA A 53 -7.24 8.38 -12.42
N SER A 54 -6.75 9.34 -11.65
CA SER A 54 -5.62 9.16 -10.73
C SER A 54 -5.95 8.14 -9.61
N ALA A 55 -7.16 8.22 -9.05
CA ALA A 55 -7.63 7.30 -8.02
C ALA A 55 -7.73 5.86 -8.55
N ASN A 56 -8.16 5.67 -9.77
CA ASN A 56 -8.24 4.34 -10.39
C ASN A 56 -6.83 3.75 -10.56
N ASN A 57 -5.85 4.56 -10.96
CA ASN A 57 -4.45 4.14 -11.02
C ASN A 57 -3.92 3.74 -9.65
N ALA A 58 -4.24 4.52 -8.63
CA ALA A 58 -3.85 4.22 -7.24
C ALA A 58 -4.49 2.93 -6.74
N LYS A 59 -5.77 2.70 -7.03
CA LYS A 59 -6.47 1.44 -6.70
C LYS A 59 -5.79 0.23 -7.33
N ALA A 60 -5.41 0.35 -8.60
CA ALA A 60 -4.71 -0.72 -9.31
C ALA A 60 -3.34 -1.01 -8.67
N ALA A 61 -2.61 0.03 -8.27
CA ALA A 61 -1.31 -0.12 -7.59
C ALA A 61 -1.46 -0.78 -6.21
N ILE A 62 -2.50 -0.44 -5.47
CA ILE A 62 -2.81 -1.08 -4.18
C ILE A 62 -3.15 -2.56 -4.39
N ALA A 63 -3.96 -2.88 -5.40
CA ALA A 63 -4.33 -4.26 -5.73
C ALA A 63 -3.09 -5.10 -6.09
N GLU A 64 -2.16 -4.53 -6.85
CA GLU A 64 -0.89 -5.18 -7.18
C GLU A 64 -0.06 -5.47 -5.94
N ALA A 65 0.08 -4.47 -5.06
CA ALA A 65 0.80 -4.65 -3.80
C ALA A 65 0.16 -5.74 -2.93
N ARG A 66 -1.16 -5.75 -2.81
CA ARG A 66 -1.89 -6.78 -2.05
C ARG A 66 -1.71 -8.18 -2.64
N SER A 67 -1.68 -8.29 -3.98
CA SER A 67 -1.43 -9.55 -4.68
C SER A 67 -0.04 -10.10 -4.33
N LEU A 68 0.98 -9.25 -4.35
CA LEU A 68 2.35 -9.62 -3.96
C LEU A 68 2.43 -10.04 -2.49
N ILE A 69 1.74 -9.32 -1.61
CA ILE A 69 1.68 -9.61 -0.17
C ILE A 69 1.02 -10.98 0.06
N THR A 70 -0.10 -11.25 -0.61
CA THR A 70 -0.81 -12.52 -0.50
C THR A 70 0.04 -13.68 -0.99
N ALA A 71 0.74 -13.51 -2.11
CA ALA A 71 1.65 -14.51 -2.66
C ALA A 71 2.79 -14.81 -1.68
N GLU A 72 3.37 -13.75 -1.07
CA GLU A 72 4.46 -13.91 -0.10
C GLU A 72 3.97 -14.59 1.19
N ALA A 73 2.77 -14.27 1.64
CA ALA A 73 2.17 -14.89 2.83
C ALA A 73 2.04 -16.41 2.68
N GLY A 74 1.78 -16.89 1.47
CA GLY A 74 1.66 -18.33 1.16
C GLY A 74 3.00 -19.03 0.94
N LYS A 75 4.11 -18.30 0.86
CA LYS A 75 5.43 -18.90 0.65
C LYS A 75 6.00 -19.45 1.95
N ILE A 76 6.65 -20.61 1.82
CA ILE A 76 7.45 -21.21 2.90
C ILE A 76 8.87 -21.34 2.36
N TYR A 77 9.81 -20.70 3.04
CA TYR A 77 11.23 -20.76 2.67
C TYR A 77 11.85 -22.00 3.30
N SER A 78 12.30 -22.89 2.45
CA SER A 78 12.98 -24.13 2.84
C SER A 78 13.98 -24.51 1.76
N VAL A 79 14.97 -25.27 2.16
CA VAL A 79 15.98 -25.81 1.24
C VAL A 79 16.11 -27.32 1.48
N SER A 80 16.14 -28.08 0.41
CA SER A 80 16.51 -29.48 0.46
C SER A 80 18.05 -29.55 0.56
N ILE A 81 18.57 -29.91 1.73
CA ILE A 81 20.02 -29.97 1.96
C ILE A 81 20.50 -31.35 1.59
N THR A 82 21.26 -31.42 0.49
CA THR A 82 21.85 -32.65 0.01
C THR A 82 23.26 -32.91 0.54
N ALA A 83 23.94 -31.85 1.05
CA ALA A 83 25.27 -31.95 1.63
C ALA A 83 25.55 -30.78 2.61
N GLU A 84 26.18 -31.08 3.74
CA GLU A 84 26.59 -30.06 4.74
C GLU A 84 27.46 -28.95 4.13
N ALA A 85 28.30 -29.31 3.16
CA ALA A 85 29.21 -28.36 2.51
C ALA A 85 28.47 -27.24 1.78
N ASN A 86 27.23 -27.48 1.34
CA ASN A 86 26.42 -26.52 0.60
C ASN A 86 25.47 -25.70 1.48
N LEU A 87 25.40 -26.03 2.78
CA LEU A 87 24.44 -25.41 3.71
C LEU A 87 24.54 -23.89 3.77
N LYS A 88 25.75 -23.36 3.91
CA LYS A 88 25.97 -21.91 3.98
C LYS A 88 25.56 -21.20 2.69
N SER A 89 25.91 -21.79 1.54
CA SER A 89 25.58 -21.25 0.24
C SER A 89 24.06 -21.27 -0.01
N ASP A 90 23.43 -22.38 0.32
CA ASP A 90 21.99 -22.56 0.13
C ASP A 90 21.18 -21.65 1.04
N LEU A 91 21.62 -21.50 2.29
CA LEU A 91 21.00 -20.57 3.25
C LEU A 91 21.16 -19.12 2.79
N ALA A 92 22.34 -18.74 2.31
CA ALA A 92 22.60 -17.40 1.78
C ALA A 92 21.70 -17.09 0.59
N LYS A 93 21.53 -18.02 -0.33
CA LYS A 93 20.63 -17.89 -1.49
C LYS A 93 19.17 -17.73 -1.06
N THR A 94 18.74 -18.49 -0.07
CA THR A 94 17.37 -18.43 0.45
C THR A 94 17.12 -17.07 1.10
N ARG A 95 18.05 -16.55 1.89
CA ARG A 95 17.97 -15.21 2.47
C ARG A 95 17.91 -14.13 1.39
N GLU A 96 18.72 -14.26 0.37
CA GLU A 96 18.75 -13.34 -0.76
C GLU A 96 17.41 -13.34 -1.49
N THR A 97 16.82 -14.50 -1.72
CA THR A 97 15.50 -14.64 -2.33
C THR A 97 14.43 -13.98 -1.47
N LEU A 98 14.42 -14.25 -0.16
CA LEU A 98 13.49 -13.62 0.77
C LEU A 98 13.62 -12.09 0.74
N ASN A 99 14.84 -11.59 0.86
CA ASN A 99 15.09 -10.15 0.84
C ASN A 99 14.65 -9.51 -0.48
N GLY A 100 14.89 -10.19 -1.60
CA GLY A 100 14.44 -9.74 -2.92
C GLY A 100 12.92 -9.69 -3.02
N ASP A 101 12.23 -10.70 -2.52
CA ASP A 101 10.77 -10.76 -2.52
C ASP A 101 10.16 -9.67 -1.63
N LEU A 102 10.72 -9.45 -0.44
CA LEU A 102 10.28 -8.39 0.47
C LEU A 102 10.54 -7.00 -0.12
N LEU A 103 11.66 -6.83 -0.82
CA LEU A 103 11.98 -5.57 -1.49
C LEU A 103 10.97 -5.25 -2.61
N LYS A 104 10.55 -6.25 -3.37
CA LYS A 104 9.52 -6.08 -4.41
C LYS A 104 8.20 -5.57 -3.81
N ILE A 105 7.79 -6.13 -2.70
CA ILE A 105 6.58 -5.69 -1.98
C ILE A 105 6.75 -4.26 -1.49
N GLN A 106 7.89 -3.95 -0.90
CA GLN A 106 8.20 -2.60 -0.41
C GLN A 106 8.14 -1.56 -1.53
N GLN A 107 8.71 -1.88 -2.69
CA GLN A 107 8.67 -1.02 -3.88
C GLN A 107 7.25 -0.85 -4.41
N SER A 108 6.45 -1.91 -4.44
CA SER A 108 5.06 -1.86 -4.87
C SER A 108 4.20 -1.01 -3.93
N LEU A 109 4.40 -1.14 -2.61
CA LEU A 109 3.73 -0.29 -1.61
C LEU A 109 4.14 1.17 -1.74
N LYS A 110 5.41 1.44 -2.00
CA LYS A 110 5.90 2.81 -2.24
C LYS A 110 5.24 3.40 -3.48
N SER A 111 5.16 2.64 -4.56
CA SER A 111 4.49 3.06 -5.79
C SER A 111 3.01 3.38 -5.54
N ALA A 112 2.31 2.53 -4.79
CA ALA A 112 0.92 2.76 -4.41
C ALA A 112 0.77 4.03 -3.57
N ARG A 113 1.65 4.24 -2.60
CA ARG A 113 1.66 5.43 -1.75
C ARG A 113 1.89 6.71 -2.57
N ASP A 114 2.84 6.65 -3.51
CA ASP A 114 3.15 7.78 -4.39
C ASP A 114 1.95 8.13 -5.28
N MET A 115 1.24 7.11 -5.80
CA MET A 115 0.05 7.33 -6.61
C MET A 115 -1.11 7.92 -5.80
N VAL A 116 -1.30 7.49 -4.55
CA VAL A 116 -2.29 8.07 -3.63
C VAL A 116 -1.92 9.52 -3.33
N HIS A 117 -0.63 9.79 -3.08
CA HIS A 117 -0.14 11.15 -2.87
C HIS A 117 -0.42 12.04 -4.09
N ASN A 118 -0.16 11.55 -5.30
CA ASN A 118 -0.45 12.27 -6.53
C ASN A 118 -1.95 12.55 -6.69
N THR A 119 -2.79 11.62 -6.29
CA THR A 119 -4.25 11.82 -6.28
C THR A 119 -4.63 12.94 -5.31
N ALA A 120 -4.03 12.98 -4.12
CA ALA A 120 -4.24 14.04 -3.14
C ALA A 120 -3.78 15.41 -3.68
N VAL A 121 -2.64 15.45 -4.36
CA VAL A 121 -2.13 16.68 -4.99
C VAL A 121 -3.06 17.15 -6.10
N THR A 122 -3.57 16.23 -6.92
CA THR A 122 -4.56 16.54 -7.96
C THR A 122 -5.83 17.14 -7.36
N LEU A 123 -6.32 16.57 -6.26
CA LEU A 123 -7.47 17.10 -5.52
C LEU A 123 -7.21 18.51 -5.02
N ALA A 124 -6.03 18.76 -4.43
CA ALA A 124 -5.66 20.06 -3.89
C ALA A 124 -5.53 21.15 -4.96
N LYS A 125 -5.21 20.77 -6.21
CA LYS A 125 -5.11 21.71 -7.33
C LYS A 125 -6.45 22.19 -7.86
N ILE A 126 -7.53 21.52 -7.51
CA ILE A 126 -8.87 21.96 -7.90
C ILE A 126 -9.31 23.06 -6.92
N SER A 127 -9.18 24.31 -7.35
CA SER A 127 -9.41 25.50 -6.51
C SER A 127 -10.81 25.56 -5.91
N ASN A 128 -11.81 25.03 -6.60
CA ASN A 128 -13.21 25.05 -6.15
C ASN A 128 -13.48 24.10 -4.97
N ILE A 129 -12.67 23.06 -4.77
CA ILE A 129 -12.81 22.12 -3.65
C ILE A 129 -12.55 22.80 -2.31
N ASN A 130 -11.44 23.57 -2.24
CA ASN A 130 -11.09 24.28 -1.00
C ASN A 130 -12.14 25.34 -0.66
N GLN A 131 -12.65 26.05 -1.63
CA GLN A 131 -13.73 27.03 -1.44
C GLN A 131 -15.01 26.36 -0.95
N TYR A 132 -15.35 25.19 -1.48
CA TYR A 132 -16.50 24.42 -1.06
C TYR A 132 -16.38 23.95 0.39
N GLU A 133 -15.23 23.43 0.79
CA GLU A 133 -14.98 22.99 2.18
C GLU A 133 -15.11 24.13 3.16
N VAL A 134 -14.54 25.29 2.84
CA VAL A 134 -14.63 26.50 3.68
C VAL A 134 -16.09 26.97 3.79
N ALA A 135 -16.80 27.03 2.68
CA ALA A 135 -18.21 27.45 2.68
C ALA A 135 -19.10 26.47 3.47
N SER A 136 -18.85 25.18 3.36
CA SER A 136 -19.57 24.13 4.10
C SER A 136 -19.29 24.24 5.61
N SER A 137 -18.03 24.49 6.02
CA SER A 137 -17.66 24.70 7.42
C SER A 137 -18.34 25.94 8.00
N THR A 138 -18.31 27.05 7.26
CA THR A 138 -18.92 28.32 7.68
C THR A 138 -20.43 28.19 7.84
N THR A 139 -21.09 27.50 6.92
CA THR A 139 -22.54 27.27 6.97
C THR A 139 -22.91 26.38 8.18
N SER A 140 -22.09 25.39 8.48
CA SER A 140 -22.25 24.50 9.62
C SER A 140 -22.13 25.27 10.96
N GLU A 141 -21.18 26.20 11.08
CA GLU A 141 -21.00 27.05 12.26
C GLU A 141 -22.16 28.01 12.45
N SER A 142 -22.64 28.63 11.38
CA SER A 142 -23.77 29.58 11.47
C SER A 142 -25.09 28.90 11.82
N ALA A 143 -25.26 27.63 11.51
CA ALA A 143 -26.47 26.86 11.84
C ALA A 143 -26.53 26.49 13.34
N ASN A 144 -25.43 26.54 14.07
CA ASN A 144 -25.34 26.22 15.50
C ASN A 144 -25.44 27.45 16.43
N GLN A 145 -25.62 28.66 15.87
CA GLN A 145 -25.89 29.89 16.60
C GLN A 145 -27.36 30.26 16.54
#